data_3de30829b187990b2f63b6f56acaab79
#
_entry.id   3de30829b187990b2f63b6f56acaab79
#
_cell.length_a   1.000
_cell.length_b   1.000
_cell.length_c   1.000
_cell.angle_alpha   90.00
_cell.angle_beta   90.00
_cell.angle_gamma   90.00
#
_symmetry.space_group_name_H-M   'P 1'
#
loop_
_entity.id
_entity.type
_entity.pdbx_description
1 polymer ?
#
loop_
_entity_poly.entity_id
_entity_poly.type
_entity_poly.pdbx_seq_one_letter_code
_entity_poly.pdbx_strand_id
1 'polypeptide(L)'
;QIEAHADFVPFGELFPYRGFAKKIFDGAQTGVPTLHGITVRDDFAKACPEVVTAFMQSVLEANNKFTESPEAISAKIEEWSGIDKEVVYMFLGPSGLQFMSPEIEEVQLQALENSIATLKSLGKIEDKSIQPSDVRGWIDSRYLEQAASNLNTSVAEEIRKGKEYLISGKDSYDGSTIANPKSAGQIWIEGEDKVHNYSNPLSMVKALKDFEAKGKEPSVVFVHDINKGWKLFANTAYFVDSSGDITAFLLKSDADAFAGKSGGKVIDFKTLQAMA
;
A
#
# COMPACT_ATOMS: atom_id res chain seq x y z
N GLN A 1 19.47 -20.34 -10.99
CA GLN A 1 18.95 -20.30 -9.61
C GLN A 1 19.56 -19.09 -8.90
N ILE A 2 18.75 -18.25 -8.24
CA ILE A 2 19.23 -17.13 -7.41
C ILE A 2 18.94 -17.47 -5.96
N GLU A 3 19.88 -17.14 -5.07
CA GLU A 3 19.78 -17.43 -3.64
C GLU A 3 19.09 -16.31 -2.86
N ALA A 4 19.20 -15.06 -3.34
CA ALA A 4 18.54 -13.89 -2.81
C ALA A 4 18.20 -12.91 -3.93
N HIS A 5 17.11 -12.17 -3.76
CA HIS A 5 16.64 -11.17 -4.71
C HIS A 5 16.18 -9.92 -3.94
N ALA A 6 16.52 -8.76 -4.46
CA ALA A 6 16.02 -7.49 -3.96
C ALA A 6 15.17 -6.86 -5.05
N ASP A 7 13.93 -6.57 -4.74
CA ASP A 7 13.00 -5.99 -5.68
C ASP A 7 12.04 -5.02 -4.98
N PHE A 8 11.34 -4.26 -5.79
CA PHE A 8 10.30 -3.37 -5.33
C PHE A 8 8.92 -3.95 -5.67
N VAL A 9 7.92 -3.28 -5.23
CA VAL A 9 6.52 -3.66 -5.47
C VAL A 9 6.22 -3.74 -6.99
N PRO A 10 5.44 -4.74 -7.45
CA PRO A 10 4.71 -5.75 -6.67
C PRO A 10 5.53 -7.00 -6.34
N PHE A 11 6.72 -7.19 -6.89
CA PHE A 11 7.45 -8.46 -6.86
C PHE A 11 7.94 -8.85 -5.46
N GLY A 12 8.28 -7.87 -4.63
CA GLY A 12 8.64 -8.09 -3.23
C GLY A 12 7.53 -8.76 -2.41
N GLU A 13 6.28 -8.63 -2.83
CA GLU A 13 5.12 -9.25 -2.19
C GLU A 13 4.59 -10.45 -3.00
N LEU A 14 4.66 -10.39 -4.33
CA LEU A 14 4.18 -11.43 -5.24
C LEU A 14 4.89 -12.76 -5.02
N PHE A 15 6.21 -12.74 -4.91
CA PHE A 15 6.98 -13.99 -4.75
C PHE A 15 6.73 -14.66 -3.40
N PRO A 16 6.67 -13.96 -2.25
CA PRO A 16 6.20 -14.54 -0.99
C PRO A 16 4.74 -15.02 -1.05
N TYR A 17 3.83 -14.28 -1.69
CA TYR A 17 2.44 -14.67 -1.84
C TYR A 17 2.30 -16.02 -2.57
N ARG A 18 3.03 -16.19 -3.69
CA ARG A 18 3.08 -17.44 -4.45
C ARG A 18 3.93 -18.57 -3.81
N GLY A 19 4.53 -18.32 -2.67
CA GLY A 19 5.40 -19.30 -2.00
C GLY A 19 6.76 -19.54 -2.67
N PHE A 20 7.16 -18.67 -3.61
CA PHE A 20 8.44 -18.80 -4.33
C PHE A 20 9.63 -18.30 -3.51
N ALA A 21 9.40 -17.41 -2.57
CA ALA A 21 10.43 -16.80 -1.74
C ALA A 21 9.91 -16.52 -0.32
N LYS A 22 10.86 -16.30 0.59
CA LYS A 22 10.58 -15.77 1.93
C LYS A 22 11.11 -14.35 2.02
N LYS A 23 10.27 -13.42 2.43
CA LYS A 23 10.68 -12.04 2.72
C LYS A 23 11.54 -12.00 3.98
N ILE A 24 12.78 -11.54 3.87
CA ILE A 24 13.75 -11.48 4.98
C ILE A 24 14.09 -10.04 5.38
N PHE A 25 13.74 -9.06 4.54
CA PHE A 25 13.98 -7.65 4.76
C PHE A 25 12.88 -6.82 4.11
N ASP A 26 12.52 -5.71 4.73
CA ASP A 26 11.56 -4.75 4.19
C ASP A 26 12.21 -3.37 4.07
N GLY A 27 11.95 -2.67 2.96
CA GLY A 27 12.44 -1.32 2.73
C GLY A 27 12.07 -0.31 3.81
N ALA A 28 10.96 -0.54 4.53
CA ALA A 28 10.55 0.28 5.68
C ALA A 28 11.62 0.34 6.79
N GLN A 29 12.47 -0.70 6.91
CA GLN A 29 13.58 -0.72 7.88
C GLN A 29 14.65 0.34 7.58
N THR A 30 14.71 0.86 6.37
CA THR A 30 15.65 1.94 5.98
C THR A 30 15.19 3.32 6.45
N GLY A 31 13.90 3.49 6.71
CA GLY A 31 13.30 4.80 6.98
C GLY A 31 13.27 5.76 5.80
N VAL A 32 13.66 5.31 4.60
CA VAL A 32 13.65 6.12 3.38
C VAL A 32 12.36 5.86 2.61
N PRO A 33 11.54 6.88 2.34
CA PRO A 33 10.33 6.73 1.55
C PRO A 33 10.64 6.42 0.09
N THR A 34 9.78 5.62 -0.54
CA THR A 34 9.82 5.38 -1.98
C THR A 34 8.83 6.31 -2.67
N LEU A 35 9.23 6.91 -3.77
CA LEU A 35 8.38 7.72 -4.64
C LEU A 35 8.30 7.06 -6.02
N HIS A 36 7.08 6.88 -6.50
CA HIS A 36 6.81 6.56 -7.88
C HIS A 36 6.25 7.81 -8.55
N GLY A 37 6.97 8.33 -9.52
CA GLY A 37 6.61 9.55 -10.23
C GLY A 37 6.53 9.33 -11.74
N ILE A 38 5.77 10.20 -12.40
CA ILE A 38 5.72 10.25 -13.87
C ILE A 38 6.77 11.25 -14.32
N THR A 39 7.72 10.79 -15.12
CA THR A 39 8.76 11.64 -15.71
C THR A 39 8.49 11.84 -17.21
N VAL A 40 8.62 13.06 -17.67
CA VAL A 40 8.48 13.43 -19.07
C VAL A 40 9.68 14.30 -19.51
N ARG A 41 10.13 14.14 -20.74
CA ARG A 41 11.19 15.02 -21.26
C ARG A 41 10.66 16.43 -21.43
N ASP A 42 11.47 17.41 -21.06
CA ASP A 42 11.11 18.82 -21.09
C ASP A 42 10.76 19.33 -22.49
N ASP A 43 11.53 18.91 -23.52
CA ASP A 43 11.27 19.25 -24.92
C ASP A 43 9.93 18.67 -25.41
N PHE A 44 9.60 17.43 -25.02
CA PHE A 44 8.30 16.82 -25.36
C PHE A 44 7.15 17.52 -24.64
N ALA A 45 7.30 17.79 -23.36
CA ALA A 45 6.26 18.46 -22.57
C ALA A 45 5.96 19.87 -23.12
N LYS A 46 6.98 20.58 -23.61
CA LYS A 46 6.82 21.90 -24.27
C LYS A 46 6.20 21.80 -25.65
N ALA A 47 6.54 20.76 -26.43
CA ALA A 47 6.03 20.60 -27.78
C ALA A 47 4.60 20.02 -27.83
N CYS A 48 4.21 19.20 -26.86
CA CYS A 48 2.96 18.46 -26.81
C CYS A 48 2.29 18.53 -25.43
N PRO A 49 2.01 19.72 -24.88
CA PRO A 49 1.49 19.88 -23.52
C PRO A 49 0.12 19.22 -23.34
N GLU A 50 -0.69 19.19 -24.41
CA GLU A 50 -2.02 18.55 -24.42
C GLU A 50 -1.92 17.03 -24.23
N VAL A 51 -0.87 16.38 -24.76
CA VAL A 51 -0.64 14.93 -24.59
C VAL A 51 -0.27 14.61 -23.14
N VAL A 52 0.59 15.43 -22.54
CA VAL A 52 0.95 15.28 -21.11
C VAL A 52 -0.26 15.47 -20.23
N THR A 53 -1.08 16.50 -20.51
CA THR A 53 -2.33 16.75 -19.77
C THR A 53 -3.31 15.59 -19.92
N ALA A 54 -3.50 15.06 -21.14
CA ALA A 54 -4.40 13.93 -21.38
C ALA A 54 -3.92 12.65 -20.67
N PHE A 55 -2.60 12.45 -20.60
CA PHE A 55 -2.03 11.34 -19.84
C PHE A 55 -2.32 11.49 -18.33
N MET A 56 -2.10 12.67 -17.76
CA MET A 56 -2.42 12.93 -16.34
C MET A 56 -3.91 12.80 -16.06
N GLN A 57 -4.77 13.21 -17.00
CA GLN A 57 -6.21 12.99 -16.90
C GLN A 57 -6.55 11.50 -16.84
N SER A 58 -5.95 10.69 -17.71
CA SER A 58 -6.14 9.23 -17.69
C SER A 58 -5.68 8.58 -16.38
N VAL A 59 -4.61 9.10 -15.75
CA VAL A 59 -4.16 8.63 -14.43
C VAL A 59 -5.20 8.95 -13.35
N LEU A 60 -5.74 10.17 -13.33
CA LEU A 60 -6.80 10.54 -12.38
C LEU A 60 -8.07 9.71 -12.58
N GLU A 61 -8.49 9.50 -13.82
CA GLU A 61 -9.65 8.65 -14.15
C GLU A 61 -9.41 7.18 -13.71
N ALA A 62 -8.19 6.65 -13.93
CA ALA A 62 -7.85 5.30 -13.50
C ALA A 62 -7.87 5.16 -11.97
N ASN A 63 -7.33 6.14 -11.25
CA ASN A 63 -7.38 6.18 -9.79
C ASN A 63 -8.83 6.21 -9.29
N ASN A 64 -9.68 7.06 -9.87
CA ASN A 64 -11.08 7.14 -9.49
C ASN A 64 -11.82 5.82 -9.75
N LYS A 65 -11.64 5.19 -10.92
CA LYS A 65 -12.22 3.88 -11.21
C LYS A 65 -11.74 2.79 -10.25
N PHE A 66 -10.46 2.82 -9.89
CA PHE A 66 -9.93 1.86 -8.93
C PHE A 66 -10.56 2.04 -7.54
N THR A 67 -10.65 3.26 -7.04
CA THR A 67 -11.22 3.55 -5.72
C THR A 67 -12.72 3.24 -5.63
N GLU A 68 -13.45 3.32 -6.75
CA GLU A 68 -14.86 2.95 -6.82
C GLU A 68 -15.11 1.43 -6.81
N SER A 69 -14.18 0.64 -7.37
CA SER A 69 -14.37 -0.81 -7.54
C SER A 69 -13.04 -1.58 -7.41
N PRO A 70 -12.39 -1.52 -6.23
CA PRO A 70 -11.02 -2.01 -6.07
C PRO A 70 -10.87 -3.50 -6.34
N GLU A 71 -11.82 -4.35 -5.95
CA GLU A 71 -11.74 -5.78 -6.20
C GLU A 71 -11.87 -6.11 -7.70
N ALA A 72 -12.85 -5.52 -8.36
CA ALA A 72 -13.10 -5.77 -9.79
C ALA A 72 -11.92 -5.26 -10.66
N ILE A 73 -11.37 -4.10 -10.33
CA ILE A 73 -10.21 -3.56 -11.07
C ILE A 73 -8.94 -4.35 -10.75
N SER A 74 -8.76 -4.85 -9.51
CA SER A 74 -7.66 -5.75 -9.18
C SER A 74 -7.70 -7.03 -10.02
N ALA A 75 -8.86 -7.65 -10.18
CA ALA A 75 -9.03 -8.80 -11.05
C ALA A 75 -8.74 -8.47 -12.53
N LYS A 76 -9.10 -7.26 -12.98
CA LYS A 76 -8.80 -6.81 -14.33
C LYS A 76 -7.30 -6.58 -14.56
N ILE A 77 -6.60 -6.04 -13.57
CA ILE A 77 -5.15 -5.86 -13.62
C ILE A 77 -4.45 -7.23 -13.64
N GLU A 78 -4.95 -8.22 -12.90
CA GLU A 78 -4.45 -9.60 -12.98
C GLU A 78 -4.54 -10.17 -14.40
N GLU A 79 -5.70 -10.02 -15.08
CA GLU A 79 -5.86 -10.45 -16.48
C GLU A 79 -4.81 -9.80 -17.41
N TRP A 80 -4.47 -8.53 -17.19
CA TRP A 80 -3.55 -7.78 -18.07
C TRP A 80 -2.07 -8.02 -17.75
N SER A 81 -1.73 -8.22 -16.48
CA SER A 81 -0.34 -8.23 -16.01
C SER A 81 0.16 -9.60 -15.55
N GLY A 82 -0.75 -10.52 -15.22
CA GLY A 82 -0.42 -11.79 -14.58
C GLY A 82 0.01 -11.65 -13.11
N ILE A 83 -0.22 -10.48 -12.49
CA ILE A 83 -0.02 -10.25 -11.06
C ILE A 83 -1.32 -10.59 -10.34
N ASP A 84 -1.27 -11.49 -9.36
CA ASP A 84 -2.45 -11.94 -8.62
C ASP A 84 -3.26 -10.76 -8.07
N LYS A 85 -4.58 -10.80 -8.23
CA LYS A 85 -5.50 -9.73 -7.80
C LYS A 85 -5.36 -9.39 -6.33
N GLU A 86 -5.03 -10.35 -5.50
CA GLU A 86 -4.79 -10.16 -4.06
C GLU A 86 -3.57 -9.29 -3.79
N VAL A 87 -2.51 -9.46 -4.59
CA VAL A 87 -1.31 -8.62 -4.53
C VAL A 87 -1.61 -7.22 -5.03
N VAL A 88 -2.34 -7.09 -6.15
CA VAL A 88 -2.79 -5.78 -6.66
C VAL A 88 -3.63 -5.05 -5.60
N TYR A 89 -4.60 -5.75 -4.98
CA TYR A 89 -5.44 -5.18 -3.93
C TYR A 89 -4.67 -4.83 -2.66
N MET A 90 -3.63 -5.58 -2.31
CA MET A 90 -2.72 -5.24 -1.21
C MET A 90 -2.08 -3.87 -1.43
N PHE A 91 -1.69 -3.59 -2.66
CA PHE A 91 -1.06 -2.33 -3.04
C PHE A 91 -2.00 -1.17 -3.11
N LEU A 92 -3.05 -1.31 -3.94
CA LEU A 92 -3.88 -0.23 -4.45
C LEU A 92 -5.24 -0.17 -3.75
N GLY A 93 -5.65 -1.22 -3.04
CA GLY A 93 -6.92 -1.27 -2.31
C GLY A 93 -6.98 -0.26 -1.14
N PRO A 94 -8.15 -0.08 -0.50
CA PRO A 94 -8.29 0.85 0.61
C PRO A 94 -7.30 0.53 1.73
N SER A 95 -6.62 1.53 2.27
CA SER A 95 -5.49 1.39 3.19
C SER A 95 -4.34 0.54 2.62
N GLY A 96 -4.12 0.56 1.33
CA GLY A 96 -3.06 -0.16 0.63
C GLY A 96 -1.66 0.40 0.90
N LEU A 97 -0.65 -0.28 0.36
CA LEU A 97 0.75 0.16 0.47
C LEU A 97 1.03 1.43 -0.33
N GLN A 98 0.32 1.64 -1.43
CA GLN A 98 0.47 2.82 -2.29
C GLN A 98 -0.69 3.79 -2.05
N PHE A 99 -0.37 5.02 -1.76
CA PHE A 99 -1.37 6.09 -1.70
C PHE A 99 -1.88 6.41 -3.11
N MET A 100 -3.20 6.50 -3.25
CA MET A 100 -3.86 6.90 -4.49
C MET A 100 -3.92 8.44 -4.66
N SER A 101 -3.24 9.17 -3.78
CA SER A 101 -3.13 10.64 -3.85
C SER A 101 -2.08 11.05 -4.89
N PRO A 102 -2.36 12.02 -5.77
CA PRO A 102 -1.40 12.57 -6.72
C PRO A 102 -0.38 13.54 -6.08
N GLU A 103 -0.41 13.72 -4.77
CA GLU A 103 0.48 14.62 -4.03
C GLU A 103 1.90 14.05 -3.96
N ILE A 104 2.88 14.92 -4.14
CA ILE A 104 4.28 14.67 -3.76
C ILE A 104 4.50 15.38 -2.42
N GLU A 105 4.60 14.61 -1.35
CA GLU A 105 4.76 15.14 0.00
C GLU A 105 6.19 15.63 0.27
N GLU A 106 6.37 16.53 1.25
CA GLU A 106 7.67 17.10 1.62
C GLU A 106 8.71 16.02 1.98
N VAL A 107 8.28 14.95 2.64
CA VAL A 107 9.17 13.83 2.99
C VAL A 107 9.73 13.11 1.75
N GLN A 108 8.96 13.06 0.67
CA GLN A 108 9.38 12.47 -0.61
C GLN A 108 10.31 13.41 -1.36
N LEU A 109 10.03 14.71 -1.37
CA LEU A 109 10.92 15.73 -1.95
C LEU A 109 12.28 15.71 -1.26
N GLN A 110 12.31 15.66 0.07
CA GLN A 110 13.54 15.56 0.83
C GLN A 110 14.31 14.27 0.54
N ALA A 111 13.63 13.15 0.34
CA ALA A 111 14.27 11.89 -0.06
C ALA A 111 14.93 12.01 -1.45
N LEU A 112 14.25 12.65 -2.41
CA LEU A 112 14.82 12.93 -3.74
C LEU A 112 16.03 13.84 -3.65
N GLU A 113 15.96 14.96 -2.91
CA GLU A 113 17.10 15.86 -2.67
C GLU A 113 18.30 15.12 -2.09
N ASN A 114 18.07 14.28 -1.06
CA ASN A 114 19.11 13.48 -0.42
C ASN A 114 19.72 12.43 -1.36
N SER A 115 18.95 11.92 -2.32
CA SER A 115 19.43 10.93 -3.29
C SER A 115 20.50 11.48 -4.24
N ILE A 116 20.52 12.78 -4.50
CA ILE A 116 21.47 13.43 -5.42
C ILE A 116 22.91 13.18 -4.97
N ALA A 117 23.21 13.36 -3.68
CA ALA A 117 24.57 13.13 -3.15
C ALA A 117 24.99 11.66 -3.31
N THR A 118 24.08 10.73 -3.01
CA THR A 118 24.34 9.29 -3.15
C THR A 118 24.57 8.91 -4.61
N LEU A 119 23.72 9.39 -5.52
CA LEU A 119 23.85 9.10 -6.96
C LEU A 119 25.12 9.66 -7.55
N LYS A 120 25.56 10.86 -7.12
CA LYS A 120 26.85 11.41 -7.49
C LYS A 120 28.02 10.55 -7.01
N SER A 121 27.98 10.09 -5.75
CA SER A 121 29.04 9.23 -5.18
C SER A 121 29.16 7.90 -5.91
N LEU A 122 28.04 7.40 -6.44
CA LEU A 122 27.96 6.17 -7.24
C LEU A 122 28.28 6.39 -8.73
N GLY A 123 28.61 7.60 -9.15
CA GLY A 123 28.85 7.95 -10.56
C GLY A 123 27.63 7.83 -11.47
N LYS A 124 26.42 7.90 -10.91
CA LYS A 124 25.16 7.82 -11.67
C LYS A 124 24.68 9.17 -12.17
N ILE A 125 25.19 10.26 -11.61
CA ILE A 125 25.00 11.63 -12.07
C ILE A 125 26.36 12.16 -12.51
N GLU A 126 26.53 12.36 -13.83
CA GLU A 126 27.77 12.85 -14.42
C GLU A 126 27.87 14.37 -14.27
N ASP A 127 26.76 15.09 -14.40
CA ASP A 127 26.73 16.54 -14.26
C ASP A 127 26.90 16.96 -12.78
N LYS A 128 28.09 17.48 -12.50
CA LYS A 128 28.45 17.95 -11.15
C LYS A 128 27.74 19.24 -10.73
N SER A 129 27.17 20.00 -11.69
CA SER A 129 26.44 21.24 -11.42
C SER A 129 25.09 21.00 -10.72
N ILE A 130 24.45 19.85 -10.95
CA ILE A 130 23.17 19.49 -10.33
C ILE A 130 23.30 19.54 -8.81
N GLN A 131 22.42 20.29 -8.15
CA GLN A 131 22.34 20.40 -6.70
C GLN A 131 21.05 19.75 -6.15
N PRO A 132 21.02 19.33 -4.88
CA PRO A 132 19.79 18.83 -4.25
C PRO A 132 18.60 19.77 -4.41
N SER A 133 18.80 21.07 -4.29
CA SER A 133 17.75 22.09 -4.44
C SER A 133 17.10 22.14 -5.83
N ASP A 134 17.78 21.65 -6.86
CA ASP A 134 17.25 21.66 -8.24
C ASP A 134 16.05 20.73 -8.41
N VAL A 135 15.96 19.69 -7.58
CA VAL A 135 14.88 18.70 -7.59
C VAL A 135 13.50 19.37 -7.54
N ARG A 136 13.34 20.39 -6.73
CA ARG A 136 12.04 21.11 -6.61
C ARG A 136 11.65 21.81 -7.89
N GLY A 137 12.62 22.31 -8.64
CA GLY A 137 12.40 22.93 -9.96
C GLY A 137 12.01 21.94 -11.06
N TRP A 138 12.20 20.64 -10.84
CA TRP A 138 11.83 19.61 -11.82
C TRP A 138 10.36 19.18 -11.69
N ILE A 139 9.70 19.57 -10.58
CA ILE A 139 8.29 19.25 -10.36
C ILE A 139 7.42 20.27 -11.08
N ASP A 140 6.62 19.80 -12.01
CA ASP A 140 5.68 20.64 -12.78
C ASP A 140 4.24 20.15 -12.60
N SER A 141 3.49 20.82 -11.73
CA SER A 141 2.10 20.47 -11.41
C SER A 141 1.08 20.98 -12.43
N ARG A 142 1.44 21.85 -13.37
CA ARG A 142 0.50 22.50 -14.30
C ARG A 142 -0.32 21.52 -15.11
N TYR A 143 0.28 20.41 -15.54
CA TYR A 143 -0.40 19.36 -16.30
C TYR A 143 -1.44 18.63 -15.45
N LEU A 144 -1.12 18.38 -14.19
CA LEU A 144 -2.05 17.77 -13.24
C LEU A 144 -3.21 18.73 -12.91
N GLU A 145 -2.91 20.01 -12.71
CA GLU A 145 -3.93 21.05 -12.45
C GLU A 145 -4.91 21.17 -13.63
N GLN A 146 -4.38 21.19 -14.87
CA GLN A 146 -5.20 21.23 -16.07
C GLN A 146 -6.02 19.94 -16.24
N ALA A 147 -5.44 18.78 -15.97
CA ALA A 147 -6.12 17.49 -16.03
C ALA A 147 -7.29 17.42 -15.04
N ALA A 148 -7.08 17.85 -13.80
CA ALA A 148 -8.14 17.93 -12.79
C ALA A 148 -9.25 18.88 -13.23
N SER A 149 -8.90 20.06 -13.76
CA SER A 149 -9.87 21.02 -14.30
C SER A 149 -10.71 20.44 -15.43
N ASN A 150 -10.11 19.69 -16.35
CA ASN A 150 -10.81 19.01 -17.44
C ASN A 150 -11.84 17.99 -16.94
N LEU A 151 -11.58 17.39 -15.77
CA LEU A 151 -12.48 16.44 -15.09
C LEU A 151 -13.49 17.14 -14.15
N ASN A 152 -13.59 18.46 -14.19
CA ASN A 152 -14.43 19.26 -13.30
C ASN A 152 -14.15 19.03 -11.80
N THR A 153 -12.87 18.79 -11.45
CA THR A 153 -12.37 18.62 -10.08
C THR A 153 -11.17 19.54 -9.84
N SER A 154 -10.50 19.40 -8.72
CA SER A 154 -9.25 20.08 -8.42
C SER A 154 -8.20 19.11 -7.87
N VAL A 155 -6.92 19.47 -7.96
CA VAL A 155 -5.84 18.68 -7.36
C VAL A 155 -6.05 18.49 -5.86
N ALA A 156 -6.50 19.52 -5.15
CA ALA A 156 -6.82 19.43 -3.72
C ALA A 156 -7.92 18.39 -3.42
N GLU A 157 -8.94 18.30 -4.27
CA GLU A 157 -10.01 17.30 -4.13
C GLU A 157 -9.49 15.89 -4.42
N GLU A 158 -8.66 15.71 -5.45
CA GLU A 158 -8.08 14.40 -5.76
C GLU A 158 -7.10 13.95 -4.65
N ILE A 159 -6.33 14.87 -4.07
CA ILE A 159 -5.51 14.60 -2.87
C ILE A 159 -6.38 14.16 -1.71
N ARG A 160 -7.48 14.87 -1.43
CA ARG A 160 -8.41 14.53 -0.36
C ARG A 160 -9.00 13.13 -0.54
N LYS A 161 -9.50 12.81 -1.73
CA LYS A 161 -10.04 11.47 -2.07
C LYS A 161 -9.00 10.38 -1.82
N GLY A 162 -7.77 10.57 -2.29
CA GLY A 162 -6.69 9.61 -2.09
C GLY A 162 -6.34 9.38 -0.61
N LYS A 163 -6.34 10.45 0.20
CA LYS A 163 -6.09 10.37 1.66
C LYS A 163 -7.25 9.74 2.43
N GLU A 164 -8.47 9.92 1.97
CA GLU A 164 -9.68 9.35 2.58
C GLU A 164 -9.98 7.92 2.11
N TYR A 165 -9.23 7.39 1.15
CA TYR A 165 -9.39 6.03 0.63
C TYR A 165 -8.89 4.98 1.64
N LEU A 166 -9.65 4.84 2.72
CA LEU A 166 -9.35 3.98 3.86
C LEU A 166 -10.48 2.96 4.07
N ILE A 167 -10.14 1.86 4.75
CA ILE A 167 -11.14 0.89 5.16
C ILE A 167 -12.11 1.55 6.13
N SER A 168 -13.40 1.37 5.84
CA SER A 168 -14.49 1.94 6.63
C SER A 168 -15.73 1.02 6.61
N GLY A 169 -16.78 1.43 7.30
CA GLY A 169 -18.06 0.73 7.30
C GLY A 169 -18.24 -0.16 8.51
N LYS A 170 -18.82 -1.35 8.29
CA LYS A 170 -19.18 -2.30 9.34
C LYS A 170 -18.30 -3.53 9.32
N ASP A 171 -17.99 -4.03 10.52
CA ASP A 171 -17.39 -5.33 10.73
C ASP A 171 -18.35 -6.43 10.22
N SER A 172 -17.84 -7.29 9.34
CA SER A 172 -18.63 -8.34 8.70
C SER A 172 -18.98 -9.48 9.66
N TYR A 173 -18.34 -9.57 10.82
CA TYR A 173 -18.59 -10.60 11.82
C TYR A 173 -19.66 -10.18 12.85
N ASP A 174 -19.49 -9.01 13.47
CA ASP A 174 -20.33 -8.57 14.58
C ASP A 174 -21.16 -7.31 14.31
N GLY A 175 -21.01 -6.68 13.15
CA GLY A 175 -21.73 -5.48 12.75
C GLY A 175 -21.25 -4.18 13.41
N SER A 176 -20.21 -4.21 14.21
CA SER A 176 -19.63 -3.02 14.83
C SER A 176 -19.06 -2.06 13.78
N THR A 177 -18.90 -0.79 14.14
CA THR A 177 -18.29 0.18 13.19
C THR A 177 -16.78 0.06 13.21
N ILE A 178 -16.17 0.02 12.03
CA ILE A 178 -14.71 0.09 11.87
C ILE A 178 -14.28 1.55 12.14
N ALA A 179 -13.91 1.83 13.37
CA ALA A 179 -13.54 3.17 13.81
C ALA A 179 -12.08 3.54 13.51
N ASN A 180 -11.20 2.53 13.45
CA ASN A 180 -9.78 2.71 13.16
C ASN A 180 -9.33 1.81 12.01
N PRO A 181 -9.11 2.37 10.80
CA PRO A 181 -8.63 1.58 9.66
C PRO A 181 -7.29 0.87 9.91
N LYS A 182 -6.45 1.40 10.79
CA LYS A 182 -5.15 0.80 11.14
C LYS A 182 -5.26 -0.45 12.00
N SER A 183 -6.41 -0.68 12.63
CA SER A 183 -6.69 -1.91 13.38
C SER A 183 -7.46 -2.92 12.55
N ALA A 184 -7.93 -2.55 11.36
CA ALA A 184 -8.81 -3.38 10.56
C ALA A 184 -8.12 -4.66 10.07
N GLY A 185 -8.91 -5.73 9.93
CA GLY A 185 -8.55 -6.94 9.22
C GLY A 185 -9.43 -7.11 7.98
N GLN A 186 -8.98 -7.90 7.02
CA GLN A 186 -9.76 -8.22 5.82
C GLN A 186 -9.57 -9.69 5.43
N ILE A 187 -10.63 -10.32 4.91
CA ILE A 187 -10.58 -11.65 4.31
C ILE A 187 -11.16 -11.58 2.92
N TRP A 188 -10.45 -12.09 1.94
CA TRP A 188 -10.97 -12.36 0.61
C TRP A 188 -11.15 -13.87 0.45
N ILE A 189 -12.37 -14.31 0.26
CA ILE A 189 -12.72 -15.73 0.10
C ILE A 189 -12.56 -16.09 -1.37
N GLU A 190 -12.01 -17.28 -1.62
CA GLU A 190 -11.87 -17.81 -2.96
C GLU A 190 -13.22 -17.88 -3.69
N GLY A 191 -13.28 -17.35 -4.91
CA GLY A 191 -14.47 -17.28 -5.73
C GLY A 191 -15.48 -16.18 -5.35
N GLU A 192 -15.22 -15.36 -4.34
CA GLU A 192 -16.04 -14.20 -4.02
C GLU A 192 -15.53 -12.91 -4.69
N ASP A 193 -16.47 -12.01 -5.04
CA ASP A 193 -16.18 -10.76 -5.72
C ASP A 193 -15.87 -9.61 -4.74
N LYS A 194 -16.01 -9.83 -3.44
CA LYS A 194 -15.88 -8.82 -2.40
C LYS A 194 -14.99 -9.25 -1.25
N VAL A 195 -14.24 -8.29 -0.75
CA VAL A 195 -13.45 -8.45 0.47
C VAL A 195 -14.31 -8.15 1.70
N HIS A 196 -14.25 -9.02 2.70
CA HIS A 196 -14.91 -8.84 4.00
C HIS A 196 -14.01 -8.01 4.91
N ASN A 197 -14.56 -6.99 5.54
CA ASN A 197 -13.86 -6.08 6.44
C ASN A 197 -14.19 -6.37 7.90
N TYR A 198 -13.20 -6.24 8.77
CA TYR A 198 -13.31 -6.49 10.23
C TYR A 198 -12.68 -5.34 11.00
N SER A 199 -13.24 -5.01 12.15
CA SER A 199 -12.79 -3.90 12.99
C SER A 199 -11.43 -4.12 13.64
N ASN A 200 -11.04 -5.40 13.81
CA ASN A 200 -9.79 -5.80 14.44
C ASN A 200 -9.40 -7.24 14.05
N PRO A 201 -8.13 -7.65 14.29
CA PRO A 201 -7.65 -8.99 13.93
C PRO A 201 -8.38 -10.13 14.66
N LEU A 202 -8.87 -9.92 15.89
CA LEU A 202 -9.57 -10.96 16.64
C LEU A 202 -10.96 -11.26 16.04
N SER A 203 -11.73 -10.23 15.66
CA SER A 203 -12.99 -10.37 14.93
C SER A 203 -12.76 -11.11 13.61
N MET A 204 -11.70 -10.72 12.89
CA MET A 204 -11.31 -11.34 11.62
C MET A 204 -11.03 -12.84 11.75
N VAL A 205 -10.22 -13.27 12.73
CA VAL A 205 -9.90 -14.72 12.87
C VAL A 205 -11.07 -15.55 13.35
N LYS A 206 -12.02 -14.97 14.10
CA LYS A 206 -13.31 -15.65 14.41
C LYS A 206 -14.11 -15.89 13.15
N ALA A 207 -14.24 -14.87 12.30
CA ALA A 207 -14.92 -15.02 11.00
C ALA A 207 -14.20 -16.02 10.09
N LEU A 208 -12.87 -16.05 10.11
CA LEU A 208 -12.07 -17.00 9.34
C LEU A 208 -12.42 -18.45 9.72
N LYS A 209 -12.49 -18.75 11.02
CA LYS A 209 -12.93 -20.08 11.50
C LYS A 209 -14.36 -20.44 11.06
N ASP A 210 -15.27 -19.46 11.06
CA ASP A 210 -16.63 -19.69 10.57
C ASP A 210 -16.66 -19.99 9.07
N PHE A 211 -15.79 -19.37 8.28
CA PHE A 211 -15.64 -19.70 6.86
C PHE A 211 -15.08 -21.10 6.67
N GLU A 212 -13.98 -21.43 7.37
CA GLU A 212 -13.37 -22.77 7.33
C GLU A 212 -14.37 -23.88 7.72
N ALA A 213 -15.16 -23.66 8.77
CA ALA A 213 -16.21 -24.59 9.20
C ALA A 213 -17.31 -24.80 8.14
N LYS A 214 -17.49 -23.84 7.23
CA LYS A 214 -18.42 -23.91 6.09
C LYS A 214 -17.75 -24.42 4.80
N GLY A 215 -16.48 -24.83 4.87
CA GLY A 215 -15.70 -25.31 3.71
C GLY A 215 -15.32 -24.20 2.73
N LYS A 216 -15.24 -22.96 3.20
CA LYS A 216 -14.79 -21.81 2.40
C LYS A 216 -13.33 -21.50 2.73
N GLU A 217 -12.51 -21.43 1.71
CA GLU A 217 -11.08 -21.13 1.85
C GLU A 217 -10.79 -19.64 1.55
N PRO A 218 -9.93 -18.97 2.33
CA PRO A 218 -9.50 -17.64 1.99
C PRO A 218 -8.45 -17.69 0.87
N SER A 219 -8.59 -16.86 -0.18
CA SER A 219 -7.50 -16.60 -1.11
C SER A 219 -6.41 -15.75 -0.44
N VAL A 220 -6.83 -14.84 0.46
CA VAL A 220 -5.90 -14.03 1.24
C VAL A 220 -6.54 -13.48 2.51
N VAL A 221 -5.69 -13.25 3.52
CA VAL A 221 -6.05 -12.55 4.77
C VAL A 221 -5.10 -11.37 4.95
N PHE A 222 -5.65 -10.17 5.14
CA PHE A 222 -4.89 -8.95 5.38
C PHE A 222 -5.12 -8.41 6.78
N VAL A 223 -4.07 -7.78 7.31
CA VAL A 223 -4.11 -6.92 8.51
C VAL A 223 -3.42 -5.60 8.18
N HIS A 224 -3.41 -4.65 9.10
CA HIS A 224 -2.80 -3.34 8.87
C HIS A 224 -1.80 -3.01 9.97
N ASP A 225 -0.64 -2.50 9.56
CA ASP A 225 0.38 -2.01 10.49
C ASP A 225 -0.17 -0.83 11.30
N ILE A 226 -0.17 -0.94 12.60
CA ILE A 226 -0.78 0.09 13.48
C ILE A 226 -0.05 1.44 13.38
N ASN A 227 1.26 1.44 13.09
CA ASN A 227 2.05 2.66 13.00
C ASN A 227 1.74 3.44 11.71
N LYS A 228 1.76 2.76 10.57
CA LYS A 228 1.64 3.37 9.25
C LYS A 228 0.25 3.22 8.62
N GLY A 229 -0.53 2.21 9.03
CA GLY A 229 -1.79 1.87 8.40
C GLY A 229 -1.62 1.06 7.10
N TRP A 230 -0.43 0.58 6.80
CA TRP A 230 -0.15 -0.20 5.59
C TRP A 230 -0.74 -1.60 5.67
N LYS A 231 -1.33 -2.03 4.56
CA LYS A 231 -1.88 -3.37 4.40
C LYS A 231 -0.76 -4.41 4.33
N LEU A 232 -0.92 -5.50 5.08
CA LEU A 232 0.05 -6.60 5.20
C LEU A 232 -0.66 -7.92 4.98
N PHE A 233 0.04 -8.92 4.44
CA PHE A 233 -0.41 -10.30 4.54
C PHE A 233 -0.36 -10.76 5.99
N ALA A 234 -1.45 -11.31 6.51
CA ALA A 234 -1.54 -11.70 7.92
C ALA A 234 -0.49 -12.76 8.30
N ASN A 235 -0.16 -13.67 7.39
CA ASN A 235 0.84 -14.73 7.62
C ASN A 235 2.29 -14.22 7.74
N THR A 236 2.56 -12.98 7.37
CA THR A 236 3.90 -12.34 7.45
C THR A 236 3.96 -11.24 8.50
N ALA A 237 2.82 -10.85 9.05
CA ALA A 237 2.73 -9.81 10.08
C ALA A 237 3.12 -10.35 11.47
N TYR A 238 3.55 -9.45 12.34
CA TYR A 238 3.75 -9.70 13.77
C TYR A 238 2.55 -9.13 14.54
N PHE A 239 2.10 -9.88 15.53
CA PHE A 239 0.97 -9.46 16.36
C PHE A 239 1.42 -9.29 17.81
N VAL A 240 0.79 -8.36 18.52
CA VAL A 240 0.92 -8.26 19.97
C VAL A 240 -0.44 -8.49 20.60
N ASP A 241 -0.51 -9.49 21.46
CA ASP A 241 -1.66 -9.73 22.32
C ASP A 241 -1.46 -9.00 23.65
N SER A 242 -2.29 -8.01 23.92
CA SER A 242 -2.34 -7.26 25.16
C SER A 242 -3.67 -7.58 25.88
N SER A 243 -3.77 -8.78 26.48
CA SER A 243 -4.96 -9.26 27.19
C SER A 243 -6.22 -9.32 26.31
N GLY A 244 -6.07 -9.80 25.09
CA GLY A 244 -7.16 -9.96 24.12
C GLY A 244 -7.33 -8.77 23.15
N ASP A 245 -6.59 -7.69 23.35
CA ASP A 245 -6.47 -6.61 22.36
C ASP A 245 -5.31 -6.93 21.43
N ILE A 246 -5.61 -7.21 20.16
CA ILE A 246 -4.65 -7.66 19.17
C ILE A 246 -4.26 -6.52 18.23
N THR A 247 -2.97 -6.22 18.21
CA THR A 247 -2.39 -5.19 17.35
C THR A 247 -1.41 -5.81 16.37
N ALA A 248 -1.47 -5.41 15.07
CA ALA A 248 -0.60 -5.93 14.02
C ALA A 248 0.53 -4.94 13.66
N PHE A 249 1.69 -5.49 13.30
CA PHE A 249 2.91 -4.76 12.97
C PHE A 249 3.60 -5.36 11.75
N LEU A 250 4.16 -4.48 10.91
CA LEU A 250 5.03 -4.86 9.81
C LEU A 250 6.40 -5.37 10.35
N LEU A 251 6.98 -4.65 11.30
CA LEU A 251 8.32 -4.92 11.81
C LEU A 251 8.28 -5.59 13.17
N LYS A 252 9.09 -6.64 13.34
CA LYS A 252 9.24 -7.33 14.62
C LYS A 252 9.74 -6.39 15.71
N SER A 253 10.67 -5.48 15.40
CA SER A 253 11.19 -4.50 16.36
C SER A 253 10.10 -3.60 16.94
N ASP A 254 9.11 -3.22 16.13
CA ASP A 254 8.00 -2.39 16.57
C ASP A 254 7.03 -3.19 17.44
N ALA A 255 6.76 -4.45 17.08
CA ALA A 255 5.99 -5.37 17.89
C ALA A 255 6.64 -5.61 19.27
N ASP A 256 7.96 -5.89 19.29
CA ASP A 256 8.72 -6.09 20.53
C ASP A 256 8.68 -4.83 21.41
N ALA A 257 8.89 -3.65 20.83
CA ALA A 257 8.85 -2.38 21.55
C ALA A 257 7.44 -2.07 22.11
N PHE A 258 6.39 -2.38 21.35
CA PHE A 258 5.01 -2.21 21.81
C PHE A 258 4.66 -3.20 22.94
N ALA A 259 5.02 -4.48 22.78
CA ALA A 259 4.81 -5.50 23.81
C ALA A 259 5.49 -5.14 25.13
N GLY A 260 6.72 -4.63 25.07
CA GLY A 260 7.45 -4.16 26.28
C GLY A 260 6.75 -3.00 27.00
N LYS A 261 6.02 -2.14 26.29
CA LYS A 261 5.27 -1.02 26.87
C LYS A 261 3.88 -1.42 27.37
N SER A 262 3.18 -2.28 26.65
CA SER A 262 1.81 -2.70 26.96
C SER A 262 1.73 -3.88 27.91
N GLY A 263 2.85 -4.55 28.20
CA GLY A 263 2.87 -5.82 28.94
C GLY A 263 2.32 -7.00 28.11
N GLY A 264 2.16 -6.82 26.79
CA GLY A 264 1.64 -7.83 25.89
C GLY A 264 2.70 -8.85 25.47
N LYS A 265 2.28 -9.80 24.66
CA LYS A 265 3.12 -10.87 24.11
C LYS A 265 3.11 -10.82 22.57
N VAL A 266 4.30 -10.88 21.95
CA VAL A 266 4.42 -11.02 20.49
C VAL A 266 4.03 -12.45 20.10
N ILE A 267 3.12 -12.57 19.14
CA ILE A 267 2.62 -13.83 18.58
C ILE A 267 2.63 -13.78 17.07
N ASP A 268 2.60 -14.93 16.42
CA ASP A 268 2.41 -15.08 14.97
C ASP A 268 0.93 -15.30 14.62
N PHE A 269 0.63 -15.28 13.32
CA PHE A 269 -0.73 -15.45 12.81
C PHE A 269 -1.33 -16.82 13.19
N LYS A 270 -0.53 -17.89 13.16
CA LYS A 270 -0.98 -19.23 13.55
C LYS A 270 -1.41 -19.29 15.01
N THR A 271 -0.66 -18.63 15.90
CA THR A 271 -1.01 -18.50 17.31
C THR A 271 -2.29 -17.70 17.47
N LEU A 272 -2.44 -16.59 16.73
CA LEU A 272 -3.67 -15.78 16.74
C LEU A 272 -4.89 -16.60 16.30
N GLN A 273 -4.79 -17.38 15.21
CA GLN A 273 -5.86 -18.27 14.76
C GLN A 273 -6.28 -19.29 15.84
N ALA A 274 -5.32 -19.77 16.65
CA ALA A 274 -5.60 -20.72 17.71
C ALA A 274 -6.35 -20.10 18.91
N MET A 275 -6.36 -18.77 19.04
CA MET A 275 -7.05 -18.04 20.11
C MET A 275 -8.57 -17.83 19.84
N ALA A 276 -8.99 -17.89 18.58
CA ALA A 276 -10.38 -17.74 18.16
C ALA A 276 -11.10 -19.12 18.14
#